data_16c1cc03c5b087757b109fc98ce90567
#
_entry.id   16c1cc03c5b087757b109fc98ce90567
#
_cell.length_a   1.000
_cell.length_b   1.000
_cell.length_c   1.000
_cell.angle_alpha   90.00
_cell.angle_beta   90.00
_cell.angle_gamma   90.00
#
_symmetry.space_group_name_H-M   'P 1'
#
loop_
_entity.id
_entity.type
_entity.pdbx_description
1 polymer ?
#
loop_
_entity_poly.entity_id
_entity_poly.type
_entity_poly.pdbx_seq_one_letter_code
_entity_poly.pdbx_strand_id
1 'polypeptide(L)'
;MATYQELGIPANHRPINDVHVNGKKIGGTGAAQMGIAEILVGSLMYTFDKKTMSQVLKVPSEKMRDKIFESLEAYMTTMTEQLGTSPDRTMVKDLYMKKVSEALGAEVYEGEWTAEEDAMAIEIDERFLSDEWLYQKGQLHQQGVKIHQDVHIVEAAFKAQGGLIRIIARLREGRIDDVTI
;
A
#
# COMPACT_ATOMS: atom_id res chain seq x y z
N MET A 1 -5.06 12.04 6.34
CA MET A 1 -4.65 12.23 7.76
C MET A 1 -5.80 12.81 8.58
N ALA A 2 -6.28 13.99 8.28
CA ALA A 2 -7.37 14.63 9.05
C ALA A 2 -8.63 13.75 9.22
N THR A 3 -9.01 12.97 8.20
CA THR A 3 -10.13 12.02 8.29
C THR A 3 -9.92 10.96 9.38
N TYR A 4 -8.73 10.38 9.49
CA TYR A 4 -8.41 9.45 10.56
C TYR A 4 -8.47 10.10 11.94
N GLN A 5 -7.94 11.31 12.07
CA GLN A 5 -7.91 12.04 13.33
C GLN A 5 -9.32 12.39 13.83
N GLU A 6 -10.22 12.77 12.93
CA GLU A 6 -11.62 13.02 13.25
C GLU A 6 -12.37 11.75 13.71
N LEU A 7 -11.95 10.58 13.24
CA LEU A 7 -12.44 9.28 13.70
C LEU A 7 -11.83 8.84 15.05
N GLY A 8 -10.97 9.66 15.66
CA GLY A 8 -10.27 9.32 16.90
C GLY A 8 -9.01 8.47 16.72
N ILE A 9 -8.56 8.27 15.48
CA ILE A 9 -7.33 7.53 15.17
C ILE A 9 -6.16 8.52 15.11
N PRO A 10 -5.13 8.42 16.00
CA PRO A 10 -4.04 9.38 16.10
C PRO A 10 -3.03 9.23 14.93
N ALA A 11 -3.52 9.44 13.72
CA ALA A 11 -2.74 9.29 12.50
C ALA A 11 -1.78 10.47 12.28
N ASN A 12 -0.58 10.17 11.85
CA ASN A 12 0.48 11.12 11.54
C ASN A 12 1.05 10.88 10.15
N HIS A 13 1.48 11.94 9.48
CA HIS A 13 2.21 11.82 8.24
C HIS A 13 3.64 11.33 8.51
N ARG A 14 4.06 10.35 7.75
CA ARG A 14 5.45 9.92 7.67
C ARG A 14 5.99 10.18 6.27
N PRO A 15 6.99 11.02 6.12
CA PRO A 15 7.63 11.23 4.82
C PRO A 15 8.09 9.90 4.19
N ILE A 16 7.92 9.72 2.88
CA ILE A 16 7.47 10.73 1.89
C ILE A 16 5.94 10.75 1.76
N ASN A 17 5.26 9.61 1.84
CA ASN A 17 3.88 9.43 1.40
C ASN A 17 3.06 8.46 2.26
N ASP A 18 3.57 8.07 3.42
CA ASP A 18 2.89 7.14 4.32
C ASP A 18 2.10 7.88 5.40
N VAL A 19 0.99 7.28 5.82
CA VAL A 19 0.21 7.66 7.00
C VAL A 19 0.38 6.57 8.05
N HIS A 20 0.80 6.95 9.24
CA HIS A 20 1.12 6.04 10.34
C HIS A 20 0.28 6.29 11.58
N VAL A 21 0.08 5.22 12.35
CA VAL A 21 -0.48 5.23 13.70
C VAL A 21 0.43 4.37 14.58
N ASN A 22 1.01 4.95 15.62
CA ASN A 22 1.88 4.23 16.57
C ASN A 22 2.99 3.42 15.89
N GLY A 23 3.61 3.98 14.84
CA GLY A 23 4.67 3.32 14.09
C GLY A 23 4.21 2.33 13.03
N LYS A 24 2.91 2.04 12.92
CA LYS A 24 2.34 1.16 11.89
C LYS A 24 1.70 1.98 10.78
N LYS A 25 1.87 1.55 9.54
CA LYS A 25 1.23 2.16 8.36
C LYS A 25 -0.26 1.86 8.33
N ILE A 26 -1.09 2.88 8.18
CA ILE A 26 -2.55 2.78 8.02
C ILE A 26 -3.02 3.25 6.63
N GLY A 27 -2.13 3.83 5.85
CA GLY A 27 -2.45 4.29 4.51
C GLY A 27 -1.22 4.85 3.81
N GLY A 28 -1.37 5.12 2.54
CA GLY A 28 -0.35 5.76 1.73
C GLY A 28 -0.98 6.70 0.73
N THR A 29 -0.19 7.64 0.23
CA THR A 29 -0.60 8.60 -0.80
C THR A 29 0.33 8.50 -1.99
N GLY A 30 -0.14 8.96 -3.14
CA GLY A 30 0.65 9.13 -4.35
C GLY A 30 0.18 10.37 -5.09
N ALA A 31 1.07 10.99 -5.82
CA ALA A 31 0.73 12.11 -6.68
C ALA A 31 1.34 11.91 -8.06
N ALA A 32 0.63 12.34 -9.10
CA ALA A 32 1.08 12.31 -10.49
C ALA A 32 0.56 13.54 -11.21
N GLN A 33 1.28 13.97 -12.23
CA GLN A 33 0.81 14.97 -13.19
C GLN A 33 0.49 14.27 -14.50
N MET A 34 -0.72 14.49 -15.02
CA MET A 34 -1.16 13.99 -16.32
C MET A 34 -1.67 15.15 -17.15
N GLY A 35 -0.88 15.58 -18.15
CA GLY A 35 -1.17 16.80 -18.89
C GLY A 35 -1.14 18.03 -17.98
N ILE A 36 -2.28 18.72 -17.86
CA ILE A 36 -2.47 19.88 -16.97
C ILE A 36 -3.09 19.50 -15.62
N ALA A 37 -3.51 18.25 -15.44
CA ALA A 37 -4.15 17.79 -14.21
C ALA A 37 -3.14 17.30 -13.19
N GLU A 38 -3.31 17.71 -11.95
CA GLU A 38 -2.60 17.17 -10.80
C GLU A 38 -3.51 16.14 -10.11
N ILE A 39 -3.03 14.91 -10.02
CA ILE A 39 -3.78 13.78 -9.44
C ILE A 39 -3.15 13.43 -8.10
N LEU A 40 -3.94 13.51 -7.04
CA LEU A 40 -3.58 13.02 -5.71
C LEU A 40 -4.46 11.81 -5.38
N VAL A 41 -3.82 10.68 -5.11
CA VAL A 41 -4.50 9.46 -4.67
C VAL A 41 -4.09 9.08 -3.26
N GLY A 42 -4.95 8.37 -2.56
CA GLY A 42 -4.63 7.86 -1.22
C GLY A 42 -5.50 6.67 -0.87
N SER A 43 -5.06 5.92 0.14
CA SER A 43 -5.79 4.78 0.66
C SER A 43 -6.33 5.06 2.06
N LEU A 44 -7.62 4.73 2.27
CA LEU A 44 -8.24 4.61 3.58
C LEU A 44 -8.41 3.13 3.89
N MET A 45 -7.57 2.60 4.75
CA MET A 45 -7.48 1.15 5.00
C MET A 45 -8.47 0.73 6.08
N TYR A 46 -9.64 0.22 5.66
CA TYR A 46 -10.68 -0.31 6.56
C TYR A 46 -10.26 -1.61 7.21
N THR A 47 -9.92 -2.58 6.37
CA THR A 47 -9.42 -3.91 6.73
C THR A 47 -8.26 -4.27 5.81
N PHE A 48 -7.42 -5.21 6.23
CA PHE A 48 -6.34 -5.70 5.40
C PHE A 48 -6.07 -7.17 5.71
N ASP A 49 -6.35 -8.04 4.76
CA ASP A 49 -6.04 -9.47 4.87
C ASP A 49 -4.55 -9.72 4.59
N LYS A 50 -3.76 -9.61 5.64
CA LYS A 50 -2.30 -9.78 5.62
C LYS A 50 -1.90 -11.19 5.20
N LYS A 51 -2.72 -12.20 5.56
CA LYS A 51 -2.48 -13.59 5.21
C LYS A 51 -2.62 -13.81 3.71
N THR A 52 -3.76 -13.43 3.13
CA THR A 52 -3.99 -13.51 1.69
C THR A 52 -2.94 -12.68 0.94
N MET A 53 -2.63 -11.46 1.41
CA MET A 53 -1.60 -10.63 0.79
C MET A 53 -0.24 -11.34 0.72
N SER A 54 0.19 -12.00 1.81
CA SER A 54 1.45 -12.74 1.79
C SER A 54 1.43 -13.94 0.83
N GLN A 55 0.27 -14.54 0.59
CA GLN A 55 0.10 -15.69 -0.30
C GLN A 55 0.11 -15.33 -1.78
N VAL A 56 -0.46 -14.18 -2.16
CA VAL A 56 -0.52 -13.75 -3.58
C VAL A 56 0.79 -13.15 -4.07
N LEU A 57 1.65 -12.70 -3.17
CA LEU A 57 2.97 -12.19 -3.55
C LEU A 57 3.85 -13.32 -4.09
N LYS A 58 4.41 -13.09 -5.28
CA LYS A 58 5.36 -14.04 -5.88
C LYS A 58 6.70 -13.92 -5.16
N VAL A 59 7.02 -14.93 -4.36
CA VAL A 59 8.26 -14.99 -3.58
C VAL A 59 8.98 -16.33 -3.83
N PRO A 60 10.30 -16.38 -3.70
CA PRO A 60 11.10 -17.56 -4.03
C PRO A 60 10.95 -18.70 -3.01
N SER A 61 10.51 -18.46 -1.80
CA SER A 61 10.42 -19.49 -0.76
C SER A 61 9.28 -19.24 0.24
N GLU A 62 8.80 -20.33 0.87
CA GLU A 62 7.82 -20.25 1.97
C GLU A 62 8.38 -19.48 3.17
N LYS A 63 9.67 -19.66 3.47
CA LYS A 63 10.35 -18.94 4.55
C LYS A 63 10.31 -17.41 4.34
N MET A 64 10.47 -16.95 3.09
CA MET A 64 10.30 -15.53 2.76
C MET A 64 8.84 -15.09 2.90
N ARG A 65 7.88 -15.94 2.55
CA ARG A 65 6.45 -15.70 2.72
C ARG A 65 6.08 -15.47 4.18
N ASP A 66 6.56 -16.36 5.07
CA ASP A 66 6.35 -16.25 6.51
C ASP A 66 6.92 -14.93 7.05
N LYS A 67 8.12 -14.58 6.63
CA LYS A 67 8.76 -13.32 7.01
C LYS A 67 8.00 -12.08 6.54
N ILE A 68 7.41 -12.14 5.35
CA ILE A 68 6.54 -11.09 4.83
C ILE A 68 5.28 -10.98 5.70
N PHE A 69 4.63 -12.10 6.01
CA PHE A 69 3.46 -12.11 6.87
C PHE A 69 3.73 -11.50 8.25
N GLU A 70 4.79 -11.95 8.93
CA GLU A 70 5.22 -11.37 10.21
C GLU A 70 5.48 -9.86 10.12
N SER A 71 6.08 -9.42 9.01
CA SER A 71 6.37 -8.00 8.80
C SER A 71 5.11 -7.19 8.51
N LEU A 72 4.13 -7.74 7.76
CA LEU A 72 2.82 -7.11 7.59
C LEU A 72 2.10 -6.96 8.93
N GLU A 73 2.13 -7.97 9.80
CA GLU A 73 1.56 -7.91 11.15
C GLU A 73 2.25 -6.83 12.02
N ALA A 74 3.57 -6.74 11.94
CA ALA A 74 4.35 -5.81 12.75
C ALA A 74 4.18 -4.34 12.31
N TYR A 75 4.07 -4.10 11.01
CA TYR A 75 4.20 -2.74 10.43
C TYR A 75 2.95 -2.18 9.76
N MET A 76 1.86 -2.96 9.66
CA MET A 76 0.60 -2.50 9.09
C MET A 76 -0.52 -2.49 10.12
N THR A 77 -1.45 -1.55 9.98
CA THR A 77 -2.69 -1.49 10.78
C THR A 77 -3.85 -0.98 9.95
N THR A 78 -5.06 -1.10 10.46
CA THR A 78 -6.30 -0.74 9.76
C THR A 78 -7.22 0.09 10.67
N MET A 79 -8.23 0.74 10.08
CA MET A 79 -9.26 1.43 10.86
C MET A 79 -9.98 0.48 11.83
N THR A 80 -10.31 -0.73 11.37
CA THR A 80 -10.96 -1.75 12.21
C THR A 80 -10.10 -2.14 13.40
N GLU A 81 -8.79 -2.31 13.21
CA GLU A 81 -7.87 -2.62 14.32
C GLU A 81 -7.75 -1.46 15.32
N GLN A 82 -7.77 -0.21 14.83
CA GLN A 82 -7.66 0.97 15.69
C GLN A 82 -8.94 1.30 16.46
N LEU A 83 -10.10 1.07 15.84
CA LEU A 83 -11.42 1.40 16.41
C LEU A 83 -12.09 0.21 17.11
N GLY A 84 -11.59 -1.01 16.91
CA GLY A 84 -12.23 -2.24 17.39
C GLY A 84 -13.45 -2.69 16.55
N THR A 85 -13.89 -1.88 15.60
CA THR A 85 -14.97 -2.15 14.65
C THR A 85 -14.75 -1.44 13.34
N SER A 86 -15.28 -1.99 12.24
CA SER A 86 -15.21 -1.34 10.94
C SER A 86 -16.16 -0.13 10.91
N PRO A 87 -15.67 1.07 10.61
CA PRO A 87 -16.54 2.23 10.50
C PRO A 87 -17.43 2.13 9.26
N ASP A 88 -18.58 2.82 9.29
CA ASP A 88 -19.48 2.91 8.14
C ASP A 88 -18.78 3.63 6.97
N ARG A 89 -18.88 3.04 5.76
CA ARG A 89 -18.19 3.57 4.58
C ARG A 89 -18.75 4.88 4.09
N THR A 90 -20.06 5.07 4.18
CA THR A 90 -20.73 6.30 3.74
C THR A 90 -20.30 7.44 4.65
N MET A 91 -20.37 7.24 5.96
CA MET A 91 -19.92 8.21 6.95
C MET A 91 -18.46 8.61 6.75
N VAL A 92 -17.57 7.67 6.48
CA VAL A 92 -16.15 7.97 6.24
C VAL A 92 -15.95 8.69 4.91
N LYS A 93 -16.71 8.36 3.85
CA LYS A 93 -16.69 9.08 2.57
C LYS A 93 -17.09 10.55 2.78
N ASP A 94 -18.21 10.79 3.46
CA ASP A 94 -18.72 12.15 3.70
C ASP A 94 -17.72 12.97 4.53
N LEU A 95 -17.15 12.35 5.56
CA LEU A 95 -16.12 12.97 6.36
C LEU A 95 -14.86 13.29 5.53
N TYR A 96 -14.43 12.36 4.67
CA TYR A 96 -13.31 12.59 3.78
C TYR A 96 -13.54 13.76 2.83
N MET A 97 -14.73 13.81 2.18
CA MET A 97 -15.10 14.91 1.29
C MET A 97 -15.11 16.27 2.01
N LYS A 98 -15.65 16.31 3.23
CA LYS A 98 -15.59 17.50 4.09
C LYS A 98 -14.13 17.93 4.34
N LYS A 99 -13.25 16.99 4.72
CA LYS A 99 -11.83 17.30 4.99
C LYS A 99 -11.06 17.72 3.73
N VAL A 100 -11.41 17.19 2.57
CA VAL A 100 -10.85 17.66 1.29
C VAL A 100 -11.28 19.08 0.98
N SER A 101 -12.58 19.39 1.13
CA SER A 101 -13.10 20.75 0.95
C SER A 101 -12.41 21.76 1.87
N GLU A 102 -12.29 21.43 3.16
CA GLU A 102 -11.56 22.25 4.14
C GLU A 102 -10.09 22.48 3.73
N ALA A 103 -9.40 21.42 3.31
CA ALA A 103 -7.98 21.49 2.97
C ALA A 103 -7.69 22.28 1.69
N LEU A 104 -8.59 22.21 0.71
CA LEU A 104 -8.47 22.93 -0.55
C LEU A 104 -9.04 24.36 -0.50
N GLY A 105 -9.82 24.68 0.53
CA GLY A 105 -10.56 25.93 0.58
C GLY A 105 -11.58 26.07 -0.56
N ALA A 106 -12.11 24.94 -1.04
CA ALA A 106 -12.99 24.86 -2.20
C ALA A 106 -14.22 24.00 -1.88
N GLU A 107 -15.35 24.34 -2.48
CA GLU A 107 -16.54 23.51 -2.41
C GLU A 107 -16.37 22.27 -3.29
N VAL A 108 -16.69 21.10 -2.73
CA VAL A 108 -16.66 19.81 -3.44
C VAL A 108 -18.08 19.32 -3.58
N TYR A 109 -18.48 18.98 -4.79
CA TYR A 109 -19.81 18.48 -5.13
C TYR A 109 -19.70 17.18 -5.93
N GLU A 110 -20.75 16.38 -5.89
CA GLU A 110 -20.86 15.16 -6.68
C GLU A 110 -21.15 15.53 -8.15
N GLY A 111 -20.36 15.00 -9.06
CA GLY A 111 -20.53 15.17 -10.50
C GLY A 111 -20.97 13.87 -11.16
N GLU A 112 -21.34 13.95 -12.41
CA GLU A 112 -21.66 12.80 -13.25
C GLU A 112 -20.57 12.60 -14.30
N TRP A 113 -20.33 11.34 -14.68
CA TRP A 113 -19.44 10.99 -15.77
C TRP A 113 -20.02 11.49 -17.10
N THR A 114 -19.16 11.99 -17.95
CA THR A 114 -19.54 12.28 -19.33
C THR A 114 -19.52 11.00 -20.17
N ALA A 115 -20.23 10.99 -21.28
CA ALA A 115 -20.22 9.85 -22.20
C ALA A 115 -18.81 9.54 -22.76
N GLU A 116 -17.96 10.55 -22.86
CA GLU A 116 -16.57 10.41 -23.30
C GLU A 116 -15.70 9.75 -22.23
N GLU A 117 -15.88 10.12 -20.95
CA GLU A 117 -15.20 9.49 -19.81
C GLU A 117 -15.62 8.04 -19.65
N ASP A 118 -16.92 7.72 -19.78
CA ASP A 118 -17.42 6.35 -19.75
C ASP A 118 -16.82 5.49 -20.88
N ALA A 119 -16.79 6.01 -22.11
CA ALA A 119 -16.19 5.31 -23.23
C ALA A 119 -14.70 5.04 -23.03
N MET A 120 -13.97 6.02 -22.50
CA MET A 120 -12.55 5.86 -22.19
C MET A 120 -12.31 4.87 -21.06
N ALA A 121 -13.16 4.85 -20.04
CA ALA A 121 -13.06 3.88 -18.93
C ALA A 121 -13.22 2.45 -19.47
N ILE A 122 -14.17 2.20 -20.36
CA ILE A 122 -14.37 0.89 -21.01
C ILE A 122 -13.12 0.46 -21.79
N GLU A 123 -12.55 1.36 -22.62
CA GLU A 123 -11.33 1.07 -23.39
C GLU A 123 -10.15 0.72 -22.47
N ILE A 124 -9.99 1.45 -21.37
CA ILE A 124 -8.93 1.21 -20.38
C ILE A 124 -9.15 -0.13 -19.68
N ASP A 125 -10.37 -0.48 -19.31
CA ASP A 125 -10.72 -1.75 -18.69
C ASP A 125 -10.41 -2.93 -19.62
N GLU A 126 -10.77 -2.87 -20.90
CA GLU A 126 -10.42 -3.88 -21.90
C GLU A 126 -8.91 -4.09 -21.98
N ARG A 127 -8.14 -3.00 -22.00
CA ARG A 127 -6.68 -3.05 -22.03
C ARG A 127 -6.11 -3.70 -20.76
N PHE A 128 -6.61 -3.36 -19.58
CA PHE A 128 -6.12 -3.89 -18.31
C PHE A 128 -6.52 -5.33 -18.06
N LEU A 129 -7.59 -5.82 -18.70
CA LEU A 129 -8.02 -7.21 -18.68
C LEU A 129 -7.33 -8.08 -19.74
N SER A 130 -6.60 -7.49 -20.66
CA SER A 130 -5.90 -8.24 -21.71
C SER A 130 -4.75 -9.09 -21.15
N ASP A 131 -4.51 -10.23 -21.80
CA ASP A 131 -3.38 -11.10 -21.44
C ASP A 131 -2.03 -10.38 -21.60
N GLU A 132 -1.91 -9.48 -22.57
CA GLU A 132 -0.73 -8.67 -22.77
C GLU A 132 -0.42 -7.80 -21.53
N TRP A 133 -1.43 -7.21 -20.92
CA TRP A 133 -1.27 -6.41 -19.71
C TRP A 133 -1.04 -7.29 -18.47
N LEU A 134 -1.87 -8.32 -18.28
CA LEU A 134 -1.84 -9.17 -17.07
C LEU A 134 -0.56 -9.98 -16.95
N TYR A 135 0.01 -10.43 -18.08
CA TYR A 135 1.18 -11.29 -18.11
C TYR A 135 2.43 -10.60 -18.68
N GLN A 136 2.39 -9.26 -18.80
CA GLN A 136 3.57 -8.53 -19.23
C GLN A 136 4.75 -8.82 -18.31
N LYS A 137 5.91 -9.11 -18.92
CA LYS A 137 7.14 -9.32 -18.18
C LYS A 137 7.71 -7.96 -17.77
N GLY A 138 7.32 -7.50 -16.60
CA GLY A 138 7.95 -6.34 -15.98
C GLY A 138 9.37 -6.65 -15.55
N GLN A 139 10.21 -5.63 -15.39
CA GLN A 139 11.49 -5.80 -14.71
C GLN A 139 11.19 -6.16 -13.26
N LEU A 140 11.60 -7.37 -12.85
CA LEU A 140 11.60 -7.73 -11.44
C LEU A 140 12.59 -6.79 -10.73
N HIS A 141 12.09 -5.90 -9.92
CA HIS A 141 12.95 -5.13 -9.04
C HIS A 141 13.66 -6.10 -8.08
N GLN A 142 14.96 -6.22 -8.22
CA GLN A 142 15.80 -7.16 -7.46
C GLN A 142 15.91 -6.82 -5.96
N GLN A 143 15.21 -5.82 -5.50
CA GLN A 143 15.36 -5.29 -4.13
C GLN A 143 14.42 -5.90 -3.10
N GLY A 144 13.81 -7.04 -3.41
CA GLY A 144 12.93 -7.73 -2.47
C GLY A 144 11.51 -7.14 -2.40
N VAL A 145 10.78 -7.50 -1.35
CA VAL A 145 9.39 -7.06 -1.12
C VAL A 145 9.36 -5.89 -0.17
N LYS A 146 8.84 -4.77 -0.64
CA LYS A 146 8.64 -3.59 0.17
C LYS A 146 7.38 -3.75 1.04
N ILE A 147 7.54 -3.69 2.35
CA ILE A 147 6.42 -3.72 3.31
C ILE A 147 5.88 -2.30 3.52
N HIS A 148 6.77 -1.35 3.80
CA HIS A 148 6.53 0.09 3.77
C HIS A 148 7.84 0.82 3.43
N GLN A 149 7.85 2.14 3.47
CA GLN A 149 8.94 2.96 2.92
C GLN A 149 10.34 2.52 3.36
N ASP A 150 10.51 2.17 4.63
CA ASP A 150 11.82 1.84 5.21
C ASP A 150 11.96 0.37 5.60
N VAL A 151 10.97 -0.48 5.30
CA VAL A 151 11.02 -1.91 5.61
C VAL A 151 10.89 -2.74 4.34
N HIS A 152 11.92 -3.53 4.08
CA HIS A 152 12.02 -4.43 2.92
C HIS A 152 12.43 -5.83 3.39
N ILE A 153 11.85 -6.84 2.76
CA ILE A 153 12.29 -8.23 2.90
C ILE A 153 13.09 -8.60 1.66
N VAL A 154 14.33 -8.96 1.84
CA VAL A 154 15.26 -9.31 0.77
C VAL A 154 15.77 -10.74 0.93
N GLU A 155 16.13 -11.37 -0.16
CA GLU A 155 16.82 -12.67 -0.17
C GLU A 155 18.15 -12.55 -0.92
N ALA A 156 19.17 -13.16 -0.35
CA ALA A 156 20.46 -13.34 -1.00
C ALA A 156 20.90 -14.80 -0.91
N ALA A 157 21.57 -15.30 -1.94
CA ALA A 157 22.12 -16.64 -1.95
C ALA A 157 23.60 -16.58 -2.37
N PHE A 158 24.44 -17.33 -1.66
CA PHE A 158 25.86 -17.47 -1.96
C PHE A 158 26.28 -18.94 -1.97
N LYS A 159 26.96 -19.34 -3.04
CA LYS A 159 27.49 -20.70 -3.17
C LYS A 159 28.90 -20.76 -2.55
N ALA A 160 28.97 -21.29 -1.33
CA ALA A 160 30.23 -21.58 -0.64
C ALA A 160 30.76 -22.98 -1.01
N GLN A 161 32.00 -23.30 -0.63
CA GLN A 161 32.59 -24.63 -0.87
C GLN A 161 31.78 -25.73 -0.17
N GLY A 162 31.18 -25.48 0.98
CA GLY A 162 30.38 -26.43 1.75
C GLY A 162 28.90 -26.52 1.38
N GLY A 163 28.41 -25.70 0.42
CA GLY A 163 27.02 -25.71 0.01
C GLY A 163 26.47 -24.34 -0.36
N LEU A 164 25.14 -24.27 -0.56
CA LEU A 164 24.42 -23.04 -0.85
C LEU A 164 23.92 -22.40 0.46
N ILE A 165 24.40 -21.20 0.74
CA ILE A 165 23.91 -20.39 1.86
C ILE A 165 22.82 -19.48 1.30
N ARG A 166 21.61 -19.50 1.90
CA ARG A 166 20.53 -18.58 1.61
C ARG A 166 20.22 -17.76 2.87
N ILE A 167 20.07 -16.47 2.67
CA ILE A 167 19.77 -15.53 3.75
C ILE A 167 18.53 -14.74 3.35
N ILE A 168 17.53 -14.70 4.25
CA ILE A 168 16.39 -13.82 4.15
C ILE A 168 16.56 -12.77 5.24
N ALA A 169 16.60 -11.51 4.87
CA ALA A 169 16.80 -10.42 5.80
C ALA A 169 15.65 -9.42 5.73
N ARG A 170 15.29 -8.89 6.88
CA ARG A 170 14.50 -7.67 6.99
C ARG A 170 15.45 -6.48 7.09
N LEU A 171 15.31 -5.57 6.14
CA LEU A 171 16.01 -4.29 6.18
C LEU A 171 15.05 -3.25 6.75
N ARG A 172 15.52 -2.46 7.70
CA ARG A 172 14.84 -1.31 8.26
C ARG A 172 15.78 -0.11 8.21
N GLU A 173 15.33 0.99 7.57
CA GLU A 173 16.14 2.20 7.40
C GLU A 173 17.54 1.90 6.79
N GLY A 174 17.58 0.98 5.83
CA GLY A 174 18.82 0.56 5.17
C GLY A 174 19.76 -0.33 6.01
N ARG A 175 19.36 -0.74 7.21
CA ARG A 175 20.12 -1.63 8.09
C ARG A 175 19.43 -2.98 8.23
N ILE A 176 20.20 -4.02 8.43
CA ILE A 176 19.68 -5.35 8.75
C ILE A 176 19.09 -5.30 10.18
N ASP A 177 17.79 -5.56 10.26
CA ASP A 177 17.03 -5.56 11.51
C ASP A 177 16.75 -7.00 12.00
N ASP A 178 16.66 -7.94 11.06
CA ASP A 178 16.42 -9.34 11.34
C ASP A 178 16.92 -10.23 10.21
N VAL A 179 17.45 -11.42 10.52
CA VAL A 179 18.03 -12.38 9.57
C VAL A 179 17.56 -13.78 9.87
N THR A 180 17.26 -14.51 8.80
CA THR A 180 16.98 -15.94 8.84
C THR A 180 17.86 -16.66 7.81
N ILE A 181 18.58 -17.72 8.22
CA ILE A 181 19.47 -18.54 7.39
C ILE A 181 18.83 -19.89 7.11
#